data_966e784ad47d0ac6a280cb82cd301af1
#
_entry.id   966e784ad47d0ac6a280cb82cd301af1
#
_cell.length_a   1.000
_cell.length_b   1.000
_cell.length_c   1.000
_cell.angle_alpha   90.00
_cell.angle_beta   90.00
_cell.angle_gamma   90.00
#
_symmetry.space_group_name_H-M   'P 1'
#
loop_
_entity.id
_entity.type
_entity.pdbx_description
1 polymer ?
#
loop_
_entity_poly.entity_id
_entity_poly.type
_entity_poly.pdbx_seq_one_letter_code
_entity_poly.pdbx_strand_id
1 'polypeptide(L)'
;MVAGCATLRRAGTNFWELERGPSGQAPDPATTPEPVVQVYAARTVGLRGLFAVHTWIAVKPRDAISYTRYEVIGWGVDRGAPAVRVNRAGPDNYWFGDRPERLVDLRGDGVDTIIARVESAVASYPYPSAYRIWPGPNSNTFTAWVGRSVPELKLKLPLTAIGKDYWCRRGATAAGGLYQPPAE
;
A
#
# COMPACT_ATOMS: atom_id res chain seq x y z
N MET A 1 27.26 -12.95 -4.69
CA MET A 1 26.72 -13.27 -3.35
C MET A 1 26.90 -12.03 -2.49
N VAL A 2 25.85 -11.26 -2.27
CA VAL A 2 25.85 -10.16 -1.32
C VAL A 2 24.92 -10.57 -0.19
N ALA A 3 25.52 -10.95 0.93
CA ALA A 3 24.81 -11.30 2.15
C ALA A 3 24.12 -10.05 2.70
N GLY A 4 22.80 -10.02 2.62
CA GLY A 4 21.98 -8.99 3.27
C GLY A 4 22.13 -9.12 4.78
N CYS A 5 22.88 -8.21 5.38
CA CYS A 5 22.93 -8.03 6.82
C CYS A 5 21.54 -7.64 7.32
N ALA A 6 20.75 -8.60 7.79
CA ALA A 6 19.57 -8.34 8.57
C ALA A 6 20.04 -7.76 9.91
N THR A 7 20.06 -6.43 10.00
CA THR A 7 20.33 -5.73 11.26
C THR A 7 19.20 -6.07 12.22
N LEU A 8 19.50 -6.96 13.19
CA LEU A 8 18.67 -7.14 14.38
C LEU A 8 18.56 -5.79 15.07
N ARG A 9 17.41 -5.12 14.91
CA ARG A 9 17.16 -3.83 15.54
C ARG A 9 17.12 -4.04 17.05
N ARG A 10 18.03 -3.33 17.73
CA ARG A 10 18.15 -3.30 19.19
C ARG A 10 16.79 -3.05 19.84
N ALA A 11 16.42 -3.91 20.81
CA ALA A 11 15.38 -3.62 21.78
C ALA A 11 15.75 -2.30 22.49
N GLY A 12 14.90 -1.27 22.34
CA GLY A 12 15.11 0.04 22.96
C GLY A 12 15.12 1.25 22.02
N THR A 13 15.02 1.07 20.69
CA THR A 13 14.92 2.20 19.76
C THR A 13 13.53 2.80 19.84
N ASN A 14 13.47 4.11 20.16
CA ASN A 14 12.21 4.85 20.14
C ASN A 14 11.63 4.82 18.73
N PHE A 15 10.47 4.21 18.60
CA PHE A 15 9.73 4.05 17.34
C PHE A 15 9.55 5.38 16.56
N TRP A 16 9.44 6.51 17.28
CA TRP A 16 9.24 7.82 16.69
C TRP A 16 10.49 8.45 16.09
N GLU A 17 11.66 7.95 16.43
CA GLU A 17 12.97 8.42 15.94
C GLU A 17 13.43 7.68 14.68
N LEU A 18 12.69 6.66 14.24
CA LEU A 18 13.04 5.89 13.05
C LEU A 18 12.87 6.72 11.77
N GLU A 19 13.77 6.49 10.81
CA GLU A 19 13.77 7.14 9.49
C GLU A 19 12.41 7.05 8.80
N ARG A 20 11.93 8.17 8.24
CA ARG A 20 10.66 8.30 7.51
C ARG A 20 10.76 9.21 6.29
N GLY A 21 11.95 9.68 5.98
CA GLY A 21 12.20 10.50 4.79
C GLY A 21 12.09 9.70 3.48
N PRO A 22 12.28 10.35 2.35
CA PRO A 22 12.26 9.70 1.04
C PRO A 22 13.42 8.69 0.91
N SER A 23 13.17 7.56 0.25
CA SER A 23 14.19 6.54 -0.02
C SER A 23 14.95 6.75 -1.34
N GLY A 24 14.51 7.74 -2.14
CA GLY A 24 15.09 8.07 -3.45
C GLY A 24 14.74 7.07 -4.56
N GLN A 25 13.64 6.32 -4.41
CA GLN A 25 13.20 5.35 -5.41
C GLN A 25 12.14 5.91 -6.36
N ALA A 26 11.34 6.87 -5.90
CA ALA A 26 10.39 7.56 -6.74
C ALA A 26 11.13 8.60 -7.60
N PRO A 27 10.84 8.68 -8.92
CA PRO A 27 11.35 9.77 -9.74
C PRO A 27 10.97 11.13 -9.19
N ASP A 28 11.86 12.11 -9.36
CA ASP A 28 11.56 13.49 -9.01
C ASP A 28 10.42 13.99 -9.91
N PRO A 29 9.27 14.38 -9.35
CA PRO A 29 8.13 14.83 -10.13
C PRO A 29 8.41 16.10 -10.93
N ALA A 30 9.33 16.96 -10.48
CA ALA A 30 9.69 18.19 -11.17
C ALA A 30 10.43 17.95 -12.48
N THR A 31 11.12 16.81 -12.63
CA THR A 31 11.91 16.45 -13.80
C THR A 31 11.34 15.28 -14.58
N THR A 32 10.24 14.70 -14.14
CA THR A 32 9.60 13.52 -14.75
C THR A 32 8.22 13.91 -15.27
N PRO A 33 8.07 14.31 -16.54
CA PRO A 33 6.76 14.70 -17.09
C PRO A 33 5.83 13.51 -17.28
N GLU A 34 6.35 12.31 -17.50
CA GLU A 34 5.56 11.10 -17.73
C GLU A 34 4.73 10.69 -16.51
N PRO A 35 3.56 10.07 -16.72
CA PRO A 35 2.77 9.53 -15.63
C PRO A 35 3.45 8.30 -15.00
N VAL A 36 3.26 8.13 -13.69
CA VAL A 36 3.92 7.06 -12.91
C VAL A 36 2.91 6.39 -11.98
N VAL A 37 2.94 5.05 -11.91
CA VAL A 37 2.28 4.25 -10.88
C VAL A 37 3.31 3.35 -10.22
N GLN A 38 3.43 3.43 -8.91
CA GLN A 38 4.34 2.59 -8.14
C GLN A 38 3.60 1.95 -6.96
N VAL A 39 3.94 0.70 -6.67
CA VAL A 39 3.46 -0.01 -5.47
C VAL A 39 4.67 -0.41 -4.64
N TYR A 40 4.56 -0.21 -3.35
CA TYR A 40 5.63 -0.44 -2.40
C TYR A 40 5.21 -1.36 -1.27
N ALA A 41 6.18 -2.06 -0.70
CA ALA A 41 6.07 -2.85 0.51
C ALA A 41 7.25 -2.57 1.43
N ALA A 42 7.00 -2.41 2.73
CA ALA A 42 8.05 -2.30 3.73
C ALA A 42 7.68 -3.14 4.97
N ARG A 43 8.67 -3.63 5.70
CA ARG A 43 8.44 -4.41 6.91
C ARG A 43 7.73 -3.57 7.97
N THR A 44 6.80 -4.20 8.67
CA THR A 44 6.11 -3.53 9.78
C THR A 44 7.06 -3.37 10.98
N VAL A 45 6.66 -2.55 11.94
CA VAL A 45 7.50 -2.21 13.09
C VAL A 45 7.57 -3.34 14.11
N GLY A 46 8.73 -3.48 14.77
CA GLY A 46 8.97 -4.42 15.85
C GLY A 46 8.98 -5.89 15.40
N LEU A 47 8.64 -6.81 16.29
CA LEU A 47 8.60 -8.25 16.01
C LEU A 47 7.69 -8.63 14.84
N ARG A 48 6.64 -7.83 14.58
CA ARG A 48 5.75 -8.03 13.42
C ARG A 48 6.48 -7.88 12.09
N GLY A 49 7.53 -7.07 12.02
CA GLY A 49 8.34 -6.89 10.81
C GLY A 49 9.09 -8.16 10.36
N LEU A 50 9.17 -9.17 11.22
CA LEU A 50 9.72 -10.48 10.83
C LEU A 50 8.77 -11.25 9.90
N PHE A 51 7.45 -10.99 9.99
CA PHE A 51 6.42 -11.80 9.35
C PHE A 51 5.46 -10.99 8.47
N ALA A 52 5.45 -9.67 8.58
CA ALA A 52 4.44 -8.83 7.93
C ALA A 52 5.04 -7.57 7.30
N VAL A 53 4.46 -7.18 6.18
CA VAL A 53 4.74 -5.93 5.49
C VAL A 53 3.54 -4.98 5.54
N HIS A 54 3.83 -3.69 5.43
CA HIS A 54 2.88 -2.63 5.10
C HIS A 54 3.02 -2.29 3.63
N THR A 55 1.90 -2.16 2.91
CA THR A 55 1.90 -1.86 1.48
C THR A 55 1.12 -0.59 1.18
N TRP A 56 1.54 0.11 0.11
CA TRP A 56 0.87 1.32 -0.37
C TRP A 56 1.07 1.52 -1.87
N ILE A 57 0.30 2.45 -2.45
CA ILE A 57 0.33 2.80 -3.86
C ILE A 57 0.63 4.29 -3.99
N ALA A 58 1.50 4.65 -4.90
CA ALA A 58 1.82 6.02 -5.24
C ALA A 58 1.57 6.23 -6.74
N VAL A 59 0.86 7.30 -7.09
CA VAL A 59 0.58 7.67 -8.47
C VAL A 59 1.00 9.11 -8.72
N LYS A 60 1.42 9.40 -9.95
CA LYS A 60 1.71 10.74 -10.43
C LYS A 60 1.16 10.86 -11.86
N PRO A 61 0.10 11.64 -12.08
CA PRO A 61 -0.40 11.95 -13.44
C PRO A 61 0.66 12.62 -14.31
N ARG A 62 0.45 12.62 -15.60
CA ARG A 62 1.29 13.35 -16.56
C ARG A 62 1.40 14.82 -16.13
N ASP A 63 2.58 15.37 -16.22
CA ASP A 63 2.93 16.75 -15.87
C ASP A 63 2.58 17.19 -14.42
N ALA A 64 2.14 16.27 -13.57
CA ALA A 64 1.93 16.56 -12.17
C ALA A 64 3.28 16.77 -11.45
N ILE A 65 3.34 17.82 -10.60
CA ILE A 65 4.52 18.18 -9.82
C ILE A 65 4.59 17.49 -8.47
N SER A 66 3.67 16.57 -8.20
CA SER A 66 3.63 15.81 -6.95
C SER A 66 2.99 14.44 -7.17
N TYR A 67 3.29 13.53 -6.24
CA TYR A 67 2.63 12.22 -6.15
C TYR A 67 1.42 12.28 -5.25
N THR A 68 0.45 11.40 -5.52
CA THR A 68 -0.60 11.02 -4.58
C THR A 68 -0.30 9.62 -4.06
N ARG A 69 -0.19 9.48 -2.73
CA ARG A 69 -0.01 8.18 -2.06
C ARG A 69 -1.31 7.75 -1.39
N TYR A 70 -1.72 6.53 -1.66
CA TYR A 70 -2.88 5.86 -1.07
C TYR A 70 -2.40 4.69 -0.20
N GLU A 71 -2.87 4.66 1.04
CA GLU A 71 -2.56 3.57 1.97
C GLU A 71 -3.68 3.37 2.99
N VAL A 72 -3.71 2.23 3.65
CA VAL A 72 -4.64 1.94 4.75
C VAL A 72 -3.87 1.83 6.04
N ILE A 73 -4.27 2.63 7.05
CA ILE A 73 -3.61 2.71 8.36
C ILE A 73 -4.66 2.56 9.47
N GLY A 74 -4.34 1.76 10.49
CA GLY A 74 -5.25 1.52 11.62
C GLY A 74 -5.26 2.61 12.69
N TRP A 75 -4.27 3.51 12.70
CA TRP A 75 -4.16 4.52 13.77
C TRP A 75 -5.32 5.51 13.74
N GLY A 76 -6.01 5.59 14.85
CA GLY A 76 -7.13 6.50 15.07
C GLY A 76 -8.46 6.04 14.46
N VAL A 77 -8.53 4.86 13.83
CA VAL A 77 -9.77 4.30 13.30
C VAL A 77 -10.79 4.06 14.43
N ASP A 78 -10.32 3.63 15.58
CA ASP A 78 -11.09 3.50 16.82
C ASP A 78 -11.70 4.83 17.32
N ARG A 79 -11.15 5.96 16.87
CA ARG A 79 -11.60 7.32 17.18
C ARG A 79 -12.28 8.02 15.99
N GLY A 80 -12.75 7.25 15.01
CA GLY A 80 -13.51 7.76 13.87
C GLY A 80 -12.67 8.27 12.69
N ALA A 81 -11.34 8.12 12.72
CA ALA A 81 -10.54 8.47 11.56
C ALA A 81 -10.72 7.44 10.43
N PRO A 82 -10.80 7.84 9.15
CA PRO A 82 -10.88 6.89 8.04
C PRO A 82 -9.66 5.97 8.02
N ALA A 83 -9.83 4.70 7.64
CA ALA A 83 -8.69 3.79 7.47
C ALA A 83 -7.88 4.10 6.20
N VAL A 84 -8.54 4.46 5.10
CA VAL A 84 -7.89 4.94 3.89
C VAL A 84 -7.27 6.30 4.16
N ARG A 85 -5.99 6.43 3.85
CA ARG A 85 -5.23 7.68 4.00
C ARG A 85 -4.67 8.12 2.65
N VAL A 86 -4.69 9.42 2.44
CA VAL A 86 -4.11 10.05 1.25
C VAL A 86 -3.00 11.00 1.70
N ASN A 87 -1.83 10.90 1.08
CA ASN A 87 -0.68 11.81 1.27
C ASN A 87 -0.21 11.99 2.72
N ARG A 88 -0.22 10.91 3.53
CA ARG A 88 0.34 10.93 4.89
C ARG A 88 1.87 10.92 4.92
N ALA A 89 2.50 10.51 3.81
CA ALA A 89 3.94 10.50 3.61
C ALA A 89 4.24 10.66 2.12
N GLY A 90 5.50 10.89 1.77
CA GLY A 90 5.93 10.89 0.37
C GLY A 90 5.79 9.52 -0.31
N PRO A 91 5.93 9.45 -1.65
CA PRO A 91 5.63 8.27 -2.44
C PRO A 91 6.43 7.02 -2.00
N ASP A 92 7.69 7.18 -1.69
CA ASP A 92 8.66 6.13 -1.43
C ASP A 92 9.33 6.23 -0.05
N ASN A 93 8.70 6.93 0.90
CA ASN A 93 9.29 7.16 2.22
C ASN A 93 9.58 5.83 2.94
N TYR A 94 10.67 5.84 3.72
CA TYR A 94 10.95 4.79 4.70
C TYR A 94 9.73 4.56 5.60
N TRP A 95 9.42 3.30 5.86
CA TRP A 95 8.39 2.91 6.81
C TRP A 95 9.02 2.58 8.16
N PHE A 96 9.12 3.57 9.03
CA PHE A 96 9.74 3.43 10.35
C PHE A 96 11.13 2.77 10.28
N GLY A 97 11.99 3.36 9.44
CA GLY A 97 13.37 2.95 9.23
C GLY A 97 13.56 1.72 8.34
N ASP A 98 12.48 1.12 7.82
CA ASP A 98 12.59 0.06 6.81
C ASP A 98 12.52 0.69 5.41
N ARG A 99 13.52 0.39 4.57
CA ARG A 99 13.55 0.86 3.19
C ARG A 99 12.51 0.09 2.38
N PRO A 100 11.58 0.78 1.70
CA PRO A 100 10.56 0.06 0.94
C PRO A 100 11.16 -0.70 -0.23
N GLU A 101 10.59 -1.86 -0.52
CA GLU A 101 10.75 -2.60 -1.77
C GLU A 101 9.70 -2.10 -2.76
N ARG A 102 10.11 -1.78 -3.98
CA ARG A 102 9.23 -1.38 -5.06
C ARG A 102 8.74 -2.62 -5.81
N LEU A 103 7.44 -2.94 -5.65
CA LEU A 103 6.80 -4.11 -6.26
C LEU A 103 6.32 -3.86 -7.69
N VAL A 104 5.94 -2.63 -8.01
CA VAL A 104 5.46 -2.18 -9.32
C VAL A 104 6.07 -0.84 -9.65
N ASP A 105 6.45 -0.65 -10.93
CA ASP A 105 6.91 0.62 -11.48
C ASP A 105 6.44 0.72 -12.94
N LEU A 106 5.32 1.41 -13.15
CA LEU A 106 4.77 1.68 -14.48
C LEU A 106 4.95 3.16 -14.82
N ARG A 107 5.41 3.44 -16.03
CA ARG A 107 5.69 4.81 -16.48
C ARG A 107 5.35 4.97 -17.97
N GLY A 108 5.11 6.20 -18.38
CA GLY A 108 4.94 6.57 -19.79
C GLY A 108 3.53 6.38 -20.31
N ASP A 109 3.41 6.16 -21.61
CA ASP A 109 2.13 6.19 -22.31
C ASP A 109 1.16 5.11 -21.83
N GLY A 110 -0.12 5.50 -21.69
CA GLY A 110 -1.18 4.63 -21.21
C GLY A 110 -1.30 4.57 -19.69
N VAL A 111 -0.29 5.03 -18.93
CA VAL A 111 -0.30 4.94 -17.46
C VAL A 111 -1.31 5.90 -16.85
N ASP A 112 -1.68 7.01 -17.50
CA ASP A 112 -2.77 7.90 -17.03
C ASP A 112 -4.11 7.15 -16.93
N THR A 113 -4.39 6.24 -17.88
CA THR A 113 -5.58 5.38 -17.82
C THR A 113 -5.51 4.41 -16.64
N ILE A 114 -4.32 3.88 -16.36
CA ILE A 114 -4.12 3.01 -15.19
C ILE A 114 -4.32 3.81 -13.89
N ILE A 115 -3.82 5.05 -13.82
CA ILE A 115 -4.03 5.95 -12.68
C ILE A 115 -5.52 6.16 -12.41
N ALA A 116 -6.30 6.52 -13.43
CA ALA A 116 -7.75 6.70 -13.29
C ALA A 116 -8.46 5.45 -12.76
N ARG A 117 -8.02 4.26 -13.20
CA ARG A 117 -8.54 2.97 -12.69
C ARG A 117 -8.10 2.69 -11.25
N VAL A 118 -6.88 3.04 -10.88
CA VAL A 118 -6.41 2.95 -9.49
C VAL A 118 -7.26 3.83 -8.59
N GLU A 119 -7.51 5.08 -8.98
CA GLU A 119 -8.33 6.03 -8.22
C GLU A 119 -9.78 5.55 -8.07
N SER A 120 -10.37 5.01 -9.14
CA SER A 120 -11.69 4.37 -9.08
C SER A 120 -11.71 3.18 -8.12
N ALA A 121 -10.69 2.34 -8.15
CA ALA A 121 -10.56 1.20 -7.24
C ALA A 121 -10.38 1.65 -5.78
N VAL A 122 -9.65 2.73 -5.54
CA VAL A 122 -9.50 3.34 -4.20
C VAL A 122 -10.85 3.86 -3.69
N ALA A 123 -11.60 4.58 -4.55
CA ALA A 123 -12.91 5.14 -4.21
C ALA A 123 -13.95 4.05 -3.90
N SER A 124 -13.87 2.90 -4.58
CA SER A 124 -14.79 1.76 -4.40
C SER A 124 -14.30 0.73 -3.35
N TYR A 125 -13.25 1.04 -2.59
CA TYR A 125 -12.74 0.12 -1.56
C TYR A 125 -13.78 -0.11 -0.44
N PRO A 126 -14.20 -1.35 -0.18
CA PRO A 126 -15.37 -1.64 0.66
C PRO A 126 -15.15 -1.45 2.17
N TYR A 127 -13.92 -1.10 2.60
CA TYR A 127 -13.58 -0.94 4.02
C TYR A 127 -12.89 0.41 4.31
N PRO A 128 -13.46 1.56 3.91
CA PRO A 128 -12.78 2.85 4.00
C PRO A 128 -12.54 3.31 5.44
N SER A 129 -13.33 2.78 6.40
CA SER A 129 -13.29 3.15 7.82
C SER A 129 -13.05 1.95 8.74
N ALA A 130 -12.66 0.79 8.22
CA ALA A 130 -12.41 -0.39 9.02
C ALA A 130 -10.94 -0.83 8.93
N TYR A 131 -10.38 -1.26 10.07
CA TYR A 131 -9.02 -1.80 10.14
C TYR A 131 -8.91 -2.93 11.14
N ARG A 132 -8.30 -4.03 10.72
CA ARG A 132 -7.86 -5.14 11.59
C ARG A 132 -6.51 -5.63 11.13
N ILE A 133 -5.56 -5.77 12.06
CA ILE A 133 -4.22 -6.27 11.76
C ILE A 133 -4.30 -7.68 11.16
N TRP A 134 -5.10 -8.55 11.76
CA TRP A 134 -5.34 -9.92 11.31
C TRP A 134 -6.81 -10.32 11.57
N PRO A 135 -7.46 -11.02 10.67
CA PRO A 135 -7.05 -11.43 9.33
C PRO A 135 -7.13 -10.30 8.29
N GLY A 136 -7.57 -9.13 8.65
CA GLY A 136 -7.87 -7.94 7.85
C GLY A 136 -9.28 -7.39 8.16
N PRO A 137 -9.74 -6.32 7.51
CA PRO A 137 -9.04 -5.58 6.44
C PRO A 137 -7.86 -4.74 6.97
N ASN A 138 -6.80 -4.66 6.18
CA ASN A 138 -5.59 -3.89 6.49
C ASN A 138 -4.95 -3.33 5.20
N SER A 139 -3.72 -2.77 5.28
CA SER A 139 -3.04 -2.20 4.12
C SER A 139 -2.85 -3.21 2.98
N ASN A 140 -2.53 -4.47 3.30
CA ASN A 140 -2.33 -5.51 2.30
C ASN A 140 -3.66 -5.93 1.64
N THR A 141 -4.76 -5.92 2.40
CA THR A 141 -6.12 -6.13 1.87
C THR A 141 -6.47 -5.05 0.85
N PHE A 142 -6.18 -3.78 1.20
CA PHE A 142 -6.42 -2.63 0.33
C PHE A 142 -5.61 -2.72 -0.96
N THR A 143 -4.29 -2.93 -0.85
CA THR A 143 -3.41 -3.01 -2.02
C THR A 143 -3.76 -4.21 -2.90
N ALA A 144 -4.16 -5.35 -2.30
CA ALA A 144 -4.67 -6.50 -3.03
C ALA A 144 -6.00 -6.23 -3.75
N TRP A 145 -6.91 -5.44 -3.15
CA TRP A 145 -8.14 -4.98 -3.77
C TRP A 145 -7.84 -4.18 -5.04
N VAL A 146 -6.98 -3.16 -4.93
CA VAL A 146 -6.60 -2.34 -6.09
C VAL A 146 -5.91 -3.19 -7.16
N GLY A 147 -5.00 -4.10 -6.79
CA GLY A 147 -4.32 -4.98 -7.74
C GLY A 147 -5.26 -5.90 -8.50
N ARG A 148 -6.36 -6.36 -7.89
CA ARG A 148 -7.40 -7.15 -8.57
C ARG A 148 -8.29 -6.29 -9.48
N SER A 149 -8.61 -5.07 -9.03
CA SER A 149 -9.43 -4.13 -9.79
C SER A 149 -8.70 -3.56 -11.00
N VAL A 150 -7.36 -3.55 -10.96
CA VAL A 150 -6.49 -3.02 -12.00
C VAL A 150 -5.44 -4.08 -12.39
N PRO A 151 -5.81 -5.09 -13.20
CA PRO A 151 -4.92 -6.20 -13.57
C PRO A 151 -3.65 -5.77 -14.30
N GLU A 152 -3.66 -4.59 -14.95
CA GLU A 152 -2.50 -4.00 -15.63
C GLU A 152 -1.32 -3.75 -14.70
N LEU A 153 -1.56 -3.59 -13.41
CA LEU A 153 -0.51 -3.49 -12.40
C LEU A 153 0.34 -4.75 -12.32
N LYS A 154 -0.18 -5.90 -12.77
CA LYS A 154 0.47 -7.23 -12.63
C LYS A 154 1.05 -7.44 -11.23
N LEU A 155 0.37 -6.89 -10.23
CA LEU A 155 0.83 -6.83 -8.85
C LEU A 155 0.94 -8.23 -8.23
N LYS A 156 2.11 -8.54 -7.72
CA LYS A 156 2.38 -9.74 -6.94
C LYS A 156 2.77 -9.34 -5.53
N LEU A 157 1.85 -9.48 -4.59
CA LEU A 157 2.14 -9.22 -3.19
C LEU A 157 2.93 -10.39 -2.57
N PRO A 158 3.94 -10.11 -1.74
CA PRO A 158 4.73 -11.14 -1.07
C PRO A 158 3.87 -11.97 -0.11
N LEU A 159 4.36 -13.14 0.29
CA LEU A 159 3.69 -14.01 1.27
C LEU A 159 3.54 -13.31 2.63
N THR A 160 4.46 -12.41 2.96
CA THR A 160 4.45 -11.58 4.16
C THR A 160 3.39 -10.46 4.13
N ALA A 161 2.70 -10.25 3.00
CA ALA A 161 1.54 -9.34 2.91
C ALA A 161 0.31 -10.00 3.55
N ILE A 162 0.34 -10.14 4.88
CA ILE A 162 -0.73 -10.78 5.66
C ILE A 162 -2.02 -9.98 5.49
N GLY A 163 -3.13 -10.68 5.18
CA GLY A 163 -4.43 -10.06 4.92
C GLY A 163 -4.70 -9.78 3.44
N LYS A 164 -3.76 -10.03 2.52
CA LYS A 164 -3.98 -9.88 1.06
C LYS A 164 -5.12 -10.76 0.53
N ASP A 165 -5.38 -11.88 1.19
CA ASP A 165 -6.43 -12.85 0.82
C ASP A 165 -7.70 -12.73 1.68
N TYR A 166 -7.82 -11.68 2.49
CA TYR A 166 -8.97 -11.45 3.37
C TYR A 166 -10.29 -11.46 2.61
N TRP A 167 -10.32 -10.87 1.43
CA TRP A 167 -11.46 -10.82 0.54
C TRP A 167 -11.92 -12.22 0.08
N CYS A 168 -10.98 -13.07 -0.32
CA CYS A 168 -11.29 -14.44 -0.79
C CYS A 168 -11.90 -15.29 0.33
N ARG A 169 -11.46 -15.10 1.58
CA ARG A 169 -11.98 -15.84 2.73
C ARG A 169 -13.43 -15.52 3.05
N ARG A 170 -13.87 -14.27 2.88
CA ARG A 170 -15.28 -13.88 3.05
C ARG A 170 -16.19 -14.43 1.93
N GLY A 171 -15.70 -14.51 0.72
CA GLY A 171 -16.42 -15.11 -0.39
C GLY A 171 -16.58 -16.63 -0.28
N ALA A 172 -15.63 -17.31 0.34
CA ALA A 172 -15.68 -18.75 0.56
C ALA A 172 -16.66 -19.18 1.66
N THR A 173 -17.02 -18.27 2.58
CA THR A 173 -17.99 -18.53 3.65
C THR A 173 -19.42 -18.14 3.28
N ALA A 174 -19.62 -17.38 2.20
CA ALA A 174 -20.91 -17.08 1.63
C ALA A 174 -21.20 -18.11 0.53
N ALA A 175 -21.88 -19.20 0.89
CA ALA A 175 -22.31 -20.21 -0.07
C ALA A 175 -22.99 -19.54 -1.30
N GLY A 176 -22.33 -19.54 -2.45
CA GLY A 176 -22.91 -19.31 -3.76
C GLY A 176 -23.35 -17.91 -4.14
N GLY A 177 -23.04 -16.86 -3.38
CA GLY A 177 -23.42 -15.49 -3.69
C GLY A 177 -22.21 -14.62 -4.05
N LEU A 178 -22.21 -14.05 -5.23
CA LEU A 178 -21.36 -12.90 -5.55
C LEU A 178 -21.67 -11.81 -4.50
N TYR A 179 -20.63 -11.33 -3.79
CA TYR A 179 -20.81 -10.20 -2.89
C TYR A 179 -21.36 -9.01 -3.69
N GLN A 180 -22.58 -8.62 -3.41
CA GLN A 180 -23.13 -7.32 -3.78
C GLN A 180 -22.86 -6.38 -2.59
N PRO A 181 -22.24 -5.21 -2.82
CA PRO A 181 -22.20 -4.19 -1.78
C PRO A 181 -23.63 -3.82 -1.39
N PRO A 182 -23.91 -3.47 -0.12
CA PRO A 182 -25.21 -2.96 0.27
C PRO A 182 -25.55 -1.77 -0.62
N ALA A 183 -26.75 -1.75 -1.18
CA ALA A 183 -27.31 -0.57 -1.82
C ALA A 183 -27.38 0.56 -0.77
N GLU A 184 -27.02 1.79 -1.16
CA GLU A 184 -27.14 2.98 -0.33
C GLU A 184 -28.58 3.21 0.14
#